data_7d2e6edb917ebb623b72af47db39de52
#
_entry.id   7d2e6edb917ebb623b72af47db39de52
#
_cell.length_a   1.000
_cell.length_b   1.000
_cell.length_c   1.000
_cell.angle_alpha   90.00
_cell.angle_beta   90.00
_cell.angle_gamma   90.00
#
_symmetry.space_group_name_H-M   'P 1'
#
loop_
_entity.id
_entity.type
_entity.pdbx_description
1 polymer ?
#
loop_
_entity_poly.entity_id
_entity_poly.type
_entity_poly.pdbx_seq_one_letter_code
_entity_poly.pdbx_strand_id
1 'polypeptide(L)'
;AAYRLGWMYERGFLSEEPDYVKALEFYEKAASLNNADGYCRVALYLANGYSGVKDPVKSREYYEKAAELGACFALVELAFLYENGDGVEKNYEKSFELISKAAEQGYPYAMFRVGLYMEKGVLGEVKPEEAFAWYTKAAEADDNDAIFALGRCYREGIGTEENWDKALEWFSKGAEKNEARCLTELGMAYENGNGVEENPQKAVEYMMKAAEQDYGYAQFKMGDYYFFGCGPCLEDNKTAVEWYEKAVANEIPMAMLRVGEYYLYDYDSLNESEKAFAYFKKAAEYEWYSEGLGICYEMGIGVEENETEAFKYYTLAADNGNTTSMY
;
A
#
# COMPACT_ATOMS: atom_id res chain seq x y z
N ALA A 1 23.90 24.29 11.73
CA ALA A 1 24.99 24.12 10.72
C ALA A 1 25.33 22.63 10.54
N ALA A 2 25.67 21.89 11.60
CA ALA A 2 26.08 20.48 11.52
C ALA A 2 25.02 19.61 10.83
N TYR A 3 23.75 19.66 11.24
CA TYR A 3 22.65 18.94 10.61
C TYR A 3 22.59 19.16 9.07
N ARG A 4 22.71 20.42 8.63
CA ARG A 4 22.67 20.72 7.19
C ARG A 4 23.86 20.14 6.42
N LEU A 5 25.06 20.06 7.02
CA LEU A 5 26.19 19.40 6.41
C LEU A 5 25.96 17.90 6.29
N GLY A 6 25.41 17.25 7.34
CA GLY A 6 24.99 15.85 7.25
C GLY A 6 24.03 15.60 6.09
N TRP A 7 22.99 16.43 5.97
CA TRP A 7 22.02 16.35 4.88
C TRP A 7 22.63 16.55 3.49
N MET A 8 23.63 17.46 3.36
CA MET A 8 24.32 17.69 2.08
C MET A 8 25.18 16.47 1.69
N TYR A 9 25.84 15.80 2.62
CA TYR A 9 26.54 14.55 2.36
C TYR A 9 25.59 13.41 2.01
N GLU A 10 24.47 13.28 2.73
CA GLU A 10 23.43 12.30 2.45
C GLU A 10 22.85 12.41 1.03
N ARG A 11 22.79 13.63 0.49
CA ARG A 11 22.27 13.93 -0.87
C ARG A 11 23.34 13.99 -1.96
N GLY A 12 24.60 13.78 -1.63
CA GLY A 12 25.70 13.87 -2.59
C GLY A 12 26.02 15.29 -3.08
N PHE A 13 25.56 16.35 -2.38
CA PHE A 13 25.86 17.72 -2.80
C PHE A 13 27.33 18.14 -2.57
N LEU A 14 28.06 17.43 -1.72
CA LEU A 14 29.46 17.68 -1.37
C LEU A 14 30.41 16.59 -1.88
N SER A 15 29.90 15.60 -2.59
CA SER A 15 30.61 14.45 -3.17
C SER A 15 29.91 14.02 -4.46
N GLU A 16 30.58 13.28 -5.34
CA GLU A 16 29.96 12.78 -6.58
C GLU A 16 28.78 11.83 -6.32
N GLU A 17 28.80 11.16 -5.14
CA GLU A 17 27.71 10.28 -4.68
C GLU A 17 27.39 10.54 -3.19
N PRO A 18 26.23 10.06 -2.69
CA PRO A 18 25.87 10.11 -1.27
C PRO A 18 26.94 9.48 -0.38
N ASP A 19 27.40 10.23 0.64
CA ASP A 19 28.37 9.75 1.63
C ASP A 19 27.67 9.60 3.00
N TYR A 20 27.08 8.44 3.22
CA TYR A 20 26.29 8.16 4.42
C TYR A 20 27.16 8.08 5.68
N VAL A 21 28.45 7.76 5.58
CA VAL A 21 29.37 7.73 6.71
C VAL A 21 29.63 9.15 7.22
N LYS A 22 30.02 10.05 6.33
CA LYS A 22 30.18 11.47 6.69
C LYS A 22 28.86 12.13 7.11
N ALA A 23 27.76 11.76 6.46
CA ALA A 23 26.45 12.26 6.88
C ALA A 23 26.18 11.90 8.34
N LEU A 24 26.42 10.64 8.75
CA LEU A 24 26.27 10.19 10.12
C LEU A 24 27.17 10.98 11.09
N GLU A 25 28.46 11.18 10.79
CA GLU A 25 29.37 11.96 11.62
C GLU A 25 28.82 13.38 11.92
N PHE A 26 28.28 14.03 10.90
CA PHE A 26 27.68 15.36 11.06
C PHE A 26 26.33 15.35 11.78
N TYR A 27 25.53 14.30 11.63
CA TYR A 27 24.30 14.13 12.42
C TYR A 27 24.60 13.83 13.89
N GLU A 28 25.62 13.02 14.21
CA GLU A 28 26.09 12.83 15.57
C GLU A 28 26.62 14.12 16.20
N LYS A 29 27.34 14.93 15.43
CA LYS A 29 27.75 16.27 15.86
C LYS A 29 26.54 17.18 16.10
N ALA A 30 25.48 17.09 15.32
CA ALA A 30 24.25 17.85 15.57
C ALA A 30 23.55 17.33 16.85
N ALA A 31 23.45 16.03 17.03
CA ALA A 31 22.88 15.40 18.22
C ALA A 31 23.65 15.79 19.49
N SER A 32 24.98 15.80 19.45
CA SER A 32 25.81 16.22 20.59
C SER A 32 25.60 17.69 21.01
N LEU A 33 25.00 18.49 20.13
CA LEU A 33 24.57 19.89 20.37
C LEU A 33 23.10 19.98 20.75
N ASN A 34 22.46 18.91 21.19
CA ASN A 34 21.03 18.82 21.54
C ASN A 34 20.08 19.22 20.38
N ASN A 35 20.44 18.90 19.14
CA ASN A 35 19.55 19.09 18.02
C ASN A 35 18.64 17.86 17.83
N ALA A 36 17.33 18.04 18.00
CA ALA A 36 16.35 16.96 17.90
C ALA A 36 16.37 16.25 16.55
N ASP A 37 16.48 17.00 15.44
CA ASP A 37 16.59 16.43 14.09
C ASP A 37 17.87 15.62 13.93
N GLY A 38 18.97 16.06 14.56
CA GLY A 38 20.23 15.32 14.60
C GLY A 38 20.06 13.98 15.27
N TYR A 39 19.41 13.95 16.44
CA TYR A 39 19.07 12.71 17.13
C TYR A 39 18.19 11.79 16.26
N CYS A 40 17.15 12.32 15.63
CA CYS A 40 16.27 11.57 14.73
C CYS A 40 17.04 10.92 13.56
N ARG A 41 17.97 11.66 12.93
CA ARG A 41 18.76 11.15 11.82
C ARG A 41 19.75 10.08 12.24
N VAL A 42 20.45 10.26 13.36
CA VAL A 42 21.33 9.19 13.92
C VAL A 42 20.50 7.95 14.19
N ALA A 43 19.33 8.08 14.83
CA ALA A 43 18.44 6.96 15.11
C ALA A 43 18.02 6.23 13.81
N LEU A 44 17.58 6.97 12.79
CA LEU A 44 17.18 6.44 11.48
C LEU A 44 18.34 5.67 10.80
N TYR A 45 19.55 6.21 10.85
CA TYR A 45 20.73 5.57 10.29
C TYR A 45 21.07 4.24 10.99
N LEU A 46 20.94 4.21 12.30
CA LEU A 46 21.15 2.99 13.09
C LEU A 46 20.02 1.97 12.90
N ALA A 47 18.78 2.42 12.75
CA ALA A 47 17.64 1.53 12.47
C ALA A 47 17.80 0.79 11.14
N ASN A 48 18.23 1.51 10.08
CA ASN A 48 18.29 0.98 8.73
C ASN A 48 19.70 0.49 8.32
N GLY A 49 20.74 0.85 9.06
CA GLY A 49 22.11 0.48 8.72
C GLY A 49 22.71 1.23 7.52
N TYR A 50 22.25 2.44 7.21
CA TYR A 50 22.71 3.21 6.05
C TYR A 50 24.21 3.48 6.03
N SER A 51 24.85 3.57 7.17
CA SER A 51 26.32 3.73 7.31
C SER A 51 27.08 2.40 7.44
N GLY A 52 26.40 1.27 7.19
CA GLY A 52 26.96 -0.07 7.33
C GLY A 52 26.78 -0.70 8.72
N VAL A 53 26.26 0.04 9.70
CA VAL A 53 25.99 -0.47 11.06
C VAL A 53 24.49 -0.36 11.37
N LYS A 54 23.86 -1.50 11.66
CA LYS A 54 22.47 -1.57 12.14
C LYS A 54 22.49 -1.86 13.65
N ASP A 55 21.88 -0.97 14.43
CA ASP A 55 21.78 -1.11 15.89
C ASP A 55 20.43 -0.58 16.39
N PRO A 56 19.37 -1.41 16.41
CA PRO A 56 18.03 -0.98 16.78
C PRO A 56 17.93 -0.55 18.26
N VAL A 57 18.78 -1.07 19.14
CA VAL A 57 18.81 -0.67 20.56
C VAL A 57 19.29 0.76 20.71
N LYS A 58 20.41 1.10 20.08
CA LYS A 58 20.90 2.48 20.08
C LYS A 58 19.97 3.41 19.31
N SER A 59 19.37 2.97 18.19
CA SER A 59 18.38 3.73 17.46
C SER A 59 17.26 4.20 18.39
N ARG A 60 16.70 3.29 19.19
CA ARG A 60 15.69 3.63 20.20
C ARG A 60 16.17 4.70 21.17
N GLU A 61 17.38 4.55 21.77
CA GLU A 61 17.93 5.52 22.70
C GLU A 61 18.06 6.93 22.09
N TYR A 62 18.41 7.02 20.82
CA TYR A 62 18.48 8.28 20.09
C TYR A 62 17.09 8.86 19.81
N TYR A 63 16.10 8.04 19.45
CA TYR A 63 14.73 8.49 19.31
C TYR A 63 14.12 8.95 20.64
N GLU A 64 14.41 8.27 21.76
CA GLU A 64 13.98 8.70 23.10
C GLU A 64 14.50 10.11 23.43
N LYS A 65 15.77 10.40 23.16
CA LYS A 65 16.34 11.74 23.33
C LYS A 65 15.70 12.78 22.41
N ALA A 66 15.42 12.43 21.17
CA ALA A 66 14.74 13.32 20.24
C ALA A 66 13.29 13.63 20.70
N ALA A 67 12.58 12.62 21.20
CA ALA A 67 11.24 12.75 21.75
C ALA A 67 11.19 13.61 23.00
N GLU A 68 12.19 13.51 23.89
CA GLU A 68 12.36 14.40 25.05
C GLU A 68 12.52 15.88 24.63
N LEU A 69 13.12 16.13 23.47
CA LEU A 69 13.25 17.46 22.87
C LEU A 69 12.01 17.89 22.05
N GLY A 70 10.93 17.10 22.08
CA GLY A 70 9.65 17.44 21.45
C GLY A 70 9.55 17.06 19.97
N ALA A 71 10.42 16.20 19.45
CA ALA A 71 10.34 15.74 18.06
C ALA A 71 9.19 14.74 17.87
N CYS A 72 8.06 15.18 17.28
CA CYS A 72 6.91 14.32 17.00
C CYS A 72 7.26 13.13 16.10
N PHE A 73 8.16 13.34 15.13
CA PHE A 73 8.67 12.25 14.29
C PHE A 73 9.28 11.12 15.13
N ALA A 74 10.10 11.47 16.14
CA ALA A 74 10.72 10.47 17.02
C ALA A 74 9.70 9.68 17.85
N LEU A 75 8.59 10.33 18.28
CA LEU A 75 7.50 9.63 18.97
C LEU A 75 6.85 8.59 18.08
N VAL A 76 6.65 8.91 16.80
CA VAL A 76 6.07 7.96 15.82
C VAL A 76 7.04 6.81 15.53
N GLU A 77 8.32 7.09 15.33
CA GLU A 77 9.32 6.04 15.09
C GLU A 77 9.47 5.10 16.30
N LEU A 78 9.49 5.65 17.53
CA LEU A 78 9.47 4.85 18.76
C LEU A 78 8.21 3.96 18.82
N ALA A 79 7.07 4.48 18.43
CA ALA A 79 5.84 3.71 18.38
C ALA A 79 5.96 2.51 17.43
N PHE A 80 6.56 2.69 16.25
CA PHE A 80 6.86 1.58 15.33
C PHE A 80 7.80 0.54 15.92
N LEU A 81 8.83 0.97 16.66
CA LEU A 81 9.72 0.02 17.34
C LEU A 81 8.95 -0.86 18.34
N TYR A 82 8.02 -0.27 19.11
CA TYR A 82 7.15 -1.03 20.02
C TYR A 82 6.12 -1.90 19.32
N GLU A 83 5.61 -1.51 18.16
CA GLU A 83 4.68 -2.33 17.35
C GLU A 83 5.38 -3.57 16.78
N ASN A 84 6.60 -3.41 16.30
CA ASN A 84 7.35 -4.49 15.64
C ASN A 84 8.15 -5.35 16.62
N GLY A 85 8.51 -4.81 17.77
CA GLY A 85 9.45 -5.44 18.71
C GLY A 85 10.91 -5.24 18.30
N ASP A 86 11.23 -4.17 17.55
CA ASP A 86 12.57 -3.89 17.05
C ASP A 86 13.44 -3.27 18.16
N GLY A 87 14.31 -4.07 18.77
CA GLY A 87 15.18 -3.65 19.89
C GLY A 87 14.45 -3.40 21.21
N VAL A 88 13.15 -3.74 21.28
CA VAL A 88 12.29 -3.66 22.47
C VAL A 88 11.31 -4.83 22.48
N GLU A 89 10.70 -5.12 23.60
CA GLU A 89 9.55 -6.01 23.67
C GLU A 89 8.33 -5.36 23.00
N LYS A 90 7.61 -6.13 22.19
CA LYS A 90 6.42 -5.67 21.47
C LYS A 90 5.35 -5.21 22.44
N ASN A 91 4.85 -3.98 22.27
CA ASN A 91 3.87 -3.36 23.17
C ASN A 91 3.01 -2.33 22.45
N TYR A 92 1.79 -2.72 22.11
CA TYR A 92 0.83 -1.85 21.39
C TYR A 92 0.29 -0.70 22.26
N GLU A 93 0.14 -0.91 23.58
CA GLU A 93 -0.29 0.14 24.50
C GLU A 93 0.74 1.27 24.55
N LYS A 94 2.04 0.91 24.63
CA LYS A 94 3.12 1.88 24.62
C LYS A 94 3.22 2.60 23.29
N SER A 95 3.04 1.88 22.17
CA SER A 95 2.98 2.49 20.84
C SER A 95 1.84 3.52 20.76
N PHE A 96 0.65 3.14 21.21
CA PHE A 96 -0.50 4.05 21.20
C PHE A 96 -0.30 5.30 22.08
N GLU A 97 0.30 5.15 23.28
CA GLU A 97 0.67 6.30 24.12
C GLU A 97 1.57 7.32 23.38
N LEU A 98 2.60 6.79 22.69
CA LEU A 98 3.57 7.63 21.95
C LEU A 98 2.91 8.31 20.74
N ILE A 99 2.11 7.58 19.97
CA ILE A 99 1.37 8.13 18.83
C ILE A 99 0.37 9.19 19.29
N SER A 100 -0.38 8.92 20.36
CA SER A 100 -1.35 9.88 20.93
C SER A 100 -0.68 11.17 21.35
N LYS A 101 0.49 11.07 22.00
CA LYS A 101 1.28 12.25 22.38
C LYS A 101 1.73 13.08 21.17
N ALA A 102 2.12 12.44 20.07
CA ALA A 102 2.46 13.15 18.84
C ALA A 102 1.22 13.77 18.16
N ALA A 103 0.08 13.07 18.19
CA ALA A 103 -1.19 13.57 17.66
C ALA A 103 -1.72 14.78 18.42
N GLU A 104 -1.61 14.78 19.75
CA GLU A 104 -1.96 15.93 20.61
C GLU A 104 -1.09 17.17 20.36
N GLN A 105 0.15 16.96 19.89
CA GLN A 105 1.04 18.05 19.44
C GLN A 105 0.72 18.54 18.02
N GLY A 106 -0.31 18.00 17.38
CA GLY A 106 -0.75 18.44 16.06
C GLY A 106 -0.02 17.76 14.90
N TYR A 107 0.69 16.63 15.11
CA TYR A 107 1.37 15.94 14.03
C TYR A 107 0.37 15.14 13.18
N PRO A 108 0.13 15.50 11.90
CA PRO A 108 -0.98 14.99 11.11
C PRO A 108 -0.95 13.46 10.94
N TYR A 109 0.21 12.93 10.60
CA TYR A 109 0.38 11.47 10.45
C TYR A 109 0.09 10.71 11.76
N ALA A 110 0.47 11.24 12.92
CA ALA A 110 0.13 10.62 14.20
C ALA A 110 -1.38 10.64 14.47
N MET A 111 -2.08 11.72 14.09
CA MET A 111 -3.54 11.78 14.17
C MET A 111 -4.19 10.69 13.30
N PHE A 112 -3.72 10.50 12.05
CA PHE A 112 -4.14 9.40 11.19
C PHE A 112 -3.92 8.05 11.87
N ARG A 113 -2.74 7.82 12.43
CA ARG A 113 -2.39 6.57 13.13
C ARG A 113 -3.27 6.30 14.35
N VAL A 114 -3.64 7.31 15.14
CA VAL A 114 -4.61 7.16 16.25
C VAL A 114 -5.96 6.68 15.70
N GLY A 115 -6.44 7.30 14.61
CA GLY A 115 -7.66 6.85 13.92
C GLY A 115 -7.57 5.38 13.50
N LEU A 116 -6.45 4.97 12.92
CA LEU A 116 -6.24 3.59 12.47
C LEU A 116 -6.24 2.58 13.63
N TYR A 117 -5.67 2.92 14.79
CA TYR A 117 -5.75 2.08 15.99
C TYR A 117 -7.18 1.88 16.47
N MET A 118 -7.97 2.94 16.45
CA MET A 118 -9.38 2.91 16.86
C MET A 118 -10.25 2.13 15.86
N GLU A 119 -10.03 2.33 14.56
CA GLU A 119 -10.76 1.59 13.51
C GLU A 119 -10.48 0.09 13.57
N LYS A 120 -9.21 -0.29 13.78
CA LYS A 120 -8.81 -1.72 13.81
C LYS A 120 -9.03 -2.39 15.17
N GLY A 121 -9.36 -1.63 16.21
CA GLY A 121 -9.50 -2.17 17.57
C GLY A 121 -8.21 -2.80 18.09
N VAL A 122 -7.03 -2.23 17.78
CA VAL A 122 -5.73 -2.80 18.14
C VAL A 122 -5.58 -2.99 19.67
N LEU A 123 -6.26 -2.16 20.46
CA LEU A 123 -6.28 -2.23 21.93
C LEU A 123 -7.55 -2.91 22.47
N GLY A 124 -8.28 -3.66 21.64
CA GLY A 124 -9.41 -4.51 22.02
C GLY A 124 -10.76 -4.08 21.44
N GLU A 125 -11.14 -2.82 21.50
CA GLU A 125 -12.44 -2.33 21.03
C GLU A 125 -12.30 -1.51 19.73
N VAL A 126 -13.17 -1.82 18.75
CA VAL A 126 -13.31 -1.05 17.50
C VAL A 126 -14.17 0.19 17.78
N LYS A 127 -13.68 1.37 17.45
CA LYS A 127 -14.29 2.67 17.74
C LYS A 127 -14.38 3.54 16.47
N PRO A 128 -15.32 3.24 15.58
CA PRO A 128 -15.37 3.86 14.26
C PRO A 128 -15.67 5.36 14.31
N GLU A 129 -16.50 5.84 15.24
CA GLU A 129 -16.81 7.26 15.36
C GLU A 129 -15.61 8.07 15.86
N GLU A 130 -14.83 7.50 16.80
CA GLU A 130 -13.59 8.14 17.25
C GLU A 130 -12.53 8.12 16.14
N ALA A 131 -12.43 7.02 15.40
CA ALA A 131 -11.53 6.90 14.24
C ALA A 131 -11.84 7.97 13.17
N PHE A 132 -13.12 8.10 12.80
CA PHE A 132 -13.60 9.12 11.87
C PHE A 132 -13.23 10.53 12.32
N ALA A 133 -13.41 10.85 13.61
CA ALA A 133 -13.06 12.15 14.15
C ALA A 133 -11.55 12.44 14.06
N TRP A 134 -10.70 11.44 14.26
CA TRP A 134 -9.25 11.58 14.12
C TRP A 134 -8.82 11.68 12.65
N TYR A 135 -9.42 10.90 11.75
CA TYR A 135 -9.17 11.03 10.31
C TYR A 135 -9.57 12.40 9.79
N THR A 136 -10.69 12.97 10.29
CA THR A 136 -11.10 14.33 9.93
C THR A 136 -10.04 15.34 10.32
N LYS A 137 -9.55 15.32 11.56
CA LYS A 137 -8.48 16.24 12.02
C LYS A 137 -7.20 16.09 11.20
N ALA A 138 -6.79 14.87 10.90
CA ALA A 138 -5.58 14.61 10.13
C ALA A 138 -5.73 15.06 8.66
N ALA A 139 -6.88 14.81 8.04
CA ALA A 139 -7.18 15.22 6.66
C ALA A 139 -7.30 16.76 6.52
N GLU A 140 -7.87 17.44 7.52
CA GLU A 140 -7.88 18.91 7.60
C GLU A 140 -6.47 19.50 7.77
N ALA A 141 -5.58 18.75 8.44
CA ALA A 141 -4.15 19.06 8.54
C ALA A 141 -3.32 18.57 7.34
N ASP A 142 -4.00 18.19 6.24
CA ASP A 142 -3.43 17.87 4.92
C ASP A 142 -2.63 16.55 4.85
N ASP A 143 -2.88 15.61 5.76
CA ASP A 143 -2.34 14.26 5.70
C ASP A 143 -2.99 13.45 4.57
N ASN A 144 -2.18 12.87 3.67
CA ASN A 144 -2.68 12.17 2.49
C ASN A 144 -3.38 10.84 2.83
N ASP A 145 -2.85 10.10 3.80
CA ASP A 145 -3.45 8.84 4.23
C ASP A 145 -4.81 9.07 4.89
N ALA A 146 -4.92 10.14 5.67
CA ALA A 146 -6.17 10.55 6.28
C ALA A 146 -7.19 11.08 5.27
N ILE A 147 -6.77 11.81 4.23
CA ILE A 147 -7.63 12.26 3.12
C ILE A 147 -8.29 11.04 2.48
N PHE A 148 -7.52 10.02 2.12
CA PHE A 148 -8.04 8.77 1.58
C PHE A 148 -8.95 8.04 2.58
N ALA A 149 -8.50 7.88 3.84
CA ALA A 149 -9.27 7.20 4.88
C ALA A 149 -10.63 7.88 5.14
N LEU A 150 -10.67 9.21 5.15
CA LEU A 150 -11.89 9.97 5.36
C LEU A 150 -12.86 9.84 4.17
N GLY A 151 -12.36 9.86 2.94
CA GLY A 151 -13.15 9.56 1.74
C GLY A 151 -13.77 8.16 1.82
N ARG A 152 -13.00 7.15 2.23
CA ARG A 152 -13.48 5.79 2.46
C ARG A 152 -14.52 5.72 3.59
N CYS A 153 -14.31 6.44 4.69
CA CYS A 153 -15.29 6.50 5.79
C CYS A 153 -16.66 7.00 5.31
N TYR A 154 -16.69 8.06 4.48
CA TYR A 154 -17.93 8.53 3.89
C TYR A 154 -18.53 7.57 2.86
N ARG A 155 -17.69 6.87 2.07
CA ARG A 155 -18.15 5.88 1.10
C ARG A 155 -18.81 4.67 1.76
N GLU A 156 -18.25 4.19 2.89
CA GLU A 156 -18.65 2.94 3.55
C GLU A 156 -19.51 3.17 4.80
N GLY A 157 -19.72 4.41 5.23
CA GLY A 157 -20.45 4.71 6.47
C GLY A 157 -19.67 4.33 7.74
N ILE A 158 -18.32 4.39 7.72
CA ILE A 158 -17.49 4.04 8.88
C ILE A 158 -17.43 5.22 9.85
N GLY A 159 -18.07 5.06 11.01
CA GLY A 159 -18.15 6.12 12.03
C GLY A 159 -18.95 7.37 11.63
N THR A 160 -19.63 7.31 10.50
CA THR A 160 -20.52 8.36 9.95
C THR A 160 -21.59 7.71 9.07
N GLU A 161 -22.56 8.49 8.60
CA GLU A 161 -23.49 8.03 7.58
C GLU A 161 -22.80 7.95 6.20
N GLU A 162 -23.19 6.95 5.38
CA GLU A 162 -22.73 6.85 4.00
C GLU A 162 -23.09 8.13 3.22
N ASN A 163 -22.12 8.69 2.51
CA ASN A 163 -22.30 9.91 1.73
C ASN A 163 -21.30 10.00 0.58
N TRP A 164 -21.74 9.59 -0.61
CA TRP A 164 -20.91 9.62 -1.81
C TRP A 164 -20.46 11.01 -2.24
N ASP A 165 -21.28 12.05 -2.05
CA ASP A 165 -20.89 13.43 -2.40
C ASP A 165 -19.67 13.86 -1.61
N LYS A 166 -19.69 13.62 -0.28
CA LYS A 166 -18.55 13.92 0.59
C LYS A 166 -17.34 13.00 0.32
N ALA A 167 -17.58 11.73 0.02
CA ALA A 167 -16.50 10.81 -0.36
C ALA A 167 -15.75 11.34 -1.58
N LEU A 168 -16.50 11.76 -2.62
CA LEU A 168 -15.93 12.31 -3.85
C LEU A 168 -15.21 13.65 -3.64
N GLU A 169 -15.68 14.50 -2.71
CA GLU A 169 -14.97 15.74 -2.33
C GLU A 169 -13.57 15.40 -1.79
N TRP A 170 -13.47 14.43 -0.88
CA TRP A 170 -12.19 14.03 -0.29
C TRP A 170 -11.30 13.28 -1.27
N PHE A 171 -11.85 12.37 -2.09
CA PHE A 171 -11.08 11.71 -3.13
C PHE A 171 -10.58 12.70 -4.19
N SER A 172 -11.38 13.73 -4.54
CA SER A 172 -10.95 14.79 -5.45
C SER A 172 -9.79 15.59 -4.87
N LYS A 173 -9.84 15.92 -3.56
CA LYS A 173 -8.73 16.58 -2.89
C LYS A 173 -7.44 15.75 -2.90
N GLY A 174 -7.53 14.43 -2.70
CA GLY A 174 -6.39 13.52 -2.82
C GLY A 174 -5.89 13.40 -4.27
N ALA A 175 -6.80 13.37 -5.24
CA ALA A 175 -6.46 13.31 -6.66
C ALA A 175 -5.76 14.59 -7.16
N GLU A 176 -6.12 15.77 -6.65
CA GLU A 176 -5.40 17.02 -6.93
C GLU A 176 -3.94 16.96 -6.45
N LYS A 177 -3.67 16.18 -5.42
CA LYS A 177 -2.32 15.87 -4.93
C LYS A 177 -1.67 14.69 -5.65
N ASN A 178 -2.33 14.17 -6.70
CA ASN A 178 -1.89 13.01 -7.47
C ASN A 178 -1.76 11.73 -6.64
N GLU A 179 -2.61 11.52 -5.64
CA GLU A 179 -2.61 10.34 -4.78
C GLU A 179 -3.32 9.17 -5.52
N ALA A 180 -2.59 8.08 -5.78
CA ALA A 180 -3.03 6.99 -6.66
C ALA A 180 -4.29 6.28 -6.17
N ARG A 181 -4.47 6.08 -4.85
CA ARG A 181 -5.68 5.46 -4.28
C ARG A 181 -6.91 6.34 -4.52
N CYS A 182 -6.78 7.65 -4.31
CA CYS A 182 -7.86 8.61 -4.54
C CYS A 182 -8.24 8.71 -6.03
N LEU A 183 -7.25 8.71 -6.93
CA LEU A 183 -7.48 8.64 -8.38
C LEU A 183 -8.24 7.35 -8.74
N THR A 184 -7.86 6.22 -8.17
CA THR A 184 -8.53 4.94 -8.39
C THR A 184 -9.99 4.96 -7.91
N GLU A 185 -10.26 5.52 -6.74
CA GLU A 185 -11.63 5.66 -6.21
C GLU A 185 -12.51 6.54 -7.11
N LEU A 186 -11.97 7.65 -7.62
CA LEU A 186 -12.67 8.48 -8.60
C LEU A 186 -12.92 7.73 -9.92
N GLY A 187 -11.93 6.97 -10.39
CA GLY A 187 -12.08 6.11 -11.56
C GLY A 187 -13.24 5.12 -11.39
N MET A 188 -13.28 4.41 -10.25
CA MET A 188 -14.37 3.48 -9.92
C MET A 188 -15.73 4.19 -9.76
N ALA A 189 -15.75 5.39 -9.19
CA ALA A 189 -16.97 6.15 -9.04
C ALA A 189 -17.59 6.53 -10.40
N TYR A 190 -16.76 6.97 -11.36
CA TYR A 190 -17.21 7.25 -12.72
C TYR A 190 -17.51 5.99 -13.55
N GLU A 191 -16.87 4.86 -13.27
CA GLU A 191 -17.17 3.56 -13.89
C GLU A 191 -18.57 3.06 -13.51
N ASN A 192 -18.94 3.20 -12.23
CA ASN A 192 -20.16 2.62 -11.67
C ASN A 192 -21.29 3.63 -11.44
N GLY A 193 -21.08 4.92 -11.71
CA GLY A 193 -22.07 5.95 -11.45
C GLY A 193 -22.31 6.23 -9.96
N ASN A 194 -21.33 5.98 -9.08
CA ASN A 194 -21.47 6.14 -7.64
C ASN A 194 -21.30 7.62 -7.24
N GLY A 195 -22.39 8.29 -6.87
CA GLY A 195 -22.39 9.71 -6.51
C GLY A 195 -22.15 10.68 -7.68
N VAL A 196 -21.90 10.16 -8.87
CA VAL A 196 -21.70 10.91 -10.12
C VAL A 196 -22.39 10.20 -11.27
N GLU A 197 -22.65 10.89 -12.38
CA GLU A 197 -23.10 10.24 -13.60
C GLU A 197 -21.98 9.34 -14.17
N GLU A 198 -22.35 8.13 -14.57
CA GLU A 198 -21.45 7.18 -15.21
C GLU A 198 -20.73 7.82 -16.41
N ASN A 199 -19.41 7.70 -16.45
CA ASN A 199 -18.58 8.27 -17.50
C ASN A 199 -17.32 7.42 -17.73
N PRO A 200 -17.37 6.47 -18.69
CA PRO A 200 -16.25 5.58 -18.97
C PRO A 200 -14.96 6.31 -19.39
N GLN A 201 -15.09 7.47 -20.07
CA GLN A 201 -13.92 8.26 -20.47
C GLN A 201 -13.17 8.79 -19.24
N LYS A 202 -13.91 9.35 -18.26
CA LYS A 202 -13.30 9.83 -17.01
C LYS A 202 -12.78 8.68 -16.15
N ALA A 203 -13.49 7.55 -16.13
CA ALA A 203 -13.03 6.36 -15.42
C ALA A 203 -11.65 5.93 -15.91
N VAL A 204 -11.47 5.79 -17.23
CA VAL A 204 -10.18 5.47 -17.85
C VAL A 204 -9.13 6.54 -17.58
N GLU A 205 -9.48 7.85 -17.67
CA GLU A 205 -8.54 8.95 -17.41
C GLU A 205 -7.96 8.89 -15.98
N TYR A 206 -8.82 8.74 -14.98
CA TYR A 206 -8.38 8.65 -13.58
C TYR A 206 -7.59 7.37 -13.32
N MET A 207 -8.05 6.25 -13.86
CA MET A 207 -7.40 4.96 -13.67
C MET A 207 -6.01 4.94 -14.33
N MET A 208 -5.86 5.54 -15.53
CA MET A 208 -4.57 5.67 -16.21
C MET A 208 -3.57 6.48 -15.37
N LYS A 209 -4.00 7.63 -14.81
CA LYS A 209 -3.12 8.44 -13.93
C LYS A 209 -2.64 7.68 -12.70
N ALA A 210 -3.46 6.80 -12.13
CA ALA A 210 -3.06 5.96 -11.01
C ALA A 210 -2.12 4.81 -11.46
N ALA A 211 -2.40 4.19 -12.61
CA ALA A 211 -1.60 3.11 -13.17
C ALA A 211 -0.18 3.56 -13.59
N GLU A 212 -0.04 4.78 -14.10
CA GLU A 212 1.25 5.41 -14.43
C GLU A 212 2.13 5.66 -13.19
N GLN A 213 1.55 5.69 -12.00
CA GLN A 213 2.26 5.76 -10.72
C GLN A 213 2.62 4.39 -10.16
N ASP A 214 2.55 3.35 -10.97
CA ASP A 214 2.83 1.96 -10.58
C ASP A 214 1.85 1.41 -9.52
N TYR A 215 0.61 1.93 -9.47
CA TYR A 215 -0.42 1.43 -8.57
C TYR A 215 -1.06 0.16 -9.15
N GLY A 216 -0.72 -1.00 -8.58
CA GLY A 216 -1.02 -2.32 -9.14
C GLY A 216 -2.51 -2.57 -9.42
N TYR A 217 -3.42 -2.15 -8.55
CA TYR A 217 -4.86 -2.32 -8.80
C TYR A 217 -5.35 -1.48 -9.99
N ALA A 218 -4.85 -0.26 -10.15
CA ALA A 218 -5.18 0.56 -11.32
C ALA A 218 -4.60 -0.03 -12.61
N GLN A 219 -3.41 -0.61 -12.57
CA GLN A 219 -2.83 -1.34 -13.71
C GLN A 219 -3.69 -2.54 -14.09
N PHE A 220 -4.17 -3.31 -13.10
CA PHE A 220 -5.12 -4.41 -13.33
C PHE A 220 -6.40 -3.91 -14.02
N LYS A 221 -7.00 -2.84 -13.52
CA LYS A 221 -8.20 -2.22 -14.12
C LYS A 221 -7.96 -1.68 -15.52
N MET A 222 -6.77 -1.13 -15.81
CA MET A 222 -6.40 -0.76 -17.19
C MET A 222 -6.34 -1.97 -18.10
N GLY A 223 -5.84 -3.10 -17.62
CA GLY A 223 -5.91 -4.38 -18.34
C GLY A 223 -7.35 -4.78 -18.66
N ASP A 224 -8.27 -4.71 -17.69
CA ASP A 224 -9.70 -4.98 -17.90
C ASP A 224 -10.31 -4.02 -18.95
N TYR A 225 -9.96 -2.74 -18.92
CA TYR A 225 -10.49 -1.77 -19.86
C TYR A 225 -10.07 -2.05 -21.31
N TYR A 226 -8.85 -2.52 -21.56
CA TYR A 226 -8.41 -2.95 -22.87
C TYR A 226 -8.95 -4.34 -23.24
N PHE A 227 -9.13 -5.22 -22.27
CA PHE A 227 -9.67 -6.56 -22.53
C PHE A 227 -11.14 -6.53 -22.96
N PHE A 228 -11.97 -5.69 -22.31
CA PHE A 228 -13.41 -5.58 -22.57
C PHE A 228 -13.80 -4.42 -23.48
N GLY A 229 -12.88 -3.53 -23.86
CA GLY A 229 -13.17 -2.35 -24.64
C GLY A 229 -14.01 -1.31 -23.87
N CYS A 230 -13.45 -0.63 -22.89
CA CYS A 230 -14.16 0.35 -22.07
C CYS A 230 -13.81 1.80 -22.45
N GLY A 231 -14.81 2.65 -22.64
CA GLY A 231 -14.64 4.07 -22.92
C GLY A 231 -13.79 4.32 -24.18
N PRO A 232 -12.64 5.00 -24.06
CA PRO A 232 -11.74 5.24 -25.19
C PRO A 232 -10.85 4.04 -25.53
N CYS A 233 -10.79 3.02 -24.65
CA CYS A 233 -10.01 1.81 -24.89
C CYS A 233 -10.77 0.90 -25.85
N LEU A 234 -10.20 0.64 -27.03
CA LEU A 234 -10.70 -0.40 -27.92
C LEU A 234 -10.21 -1.76 -27.39
N GLU A 235 -11.00 -2.81 -27.65
CA GLU A 235 -10.63 -4.18 -27.30
C GLU A 235 -9.27 -4.54 -27.95
N ASP A 236 -8.28 -4.83 -27.08
CA ASP A 236 -6.91 -5.15 -27.47
C ASP A 236 -6.27 -6.06 -26.39
N ASN A 237 -6.35 -7.36 -26.63
CA ASN A 237 -5.86 -8.37 -25.70
C ASN A 237 -4.36 -8.26 -25.44
N LYS A 238 -3.58 -7.81 -26.42
CA LYS A 238 -2.15 -7.64 -26.28
C LYS A 238 -1.82 -6.50 -25.31
N THR A 239 -2.42 -5.35 -25.50
CA THR A 239 -2.28 -4.21 -24.59
C THR A 239 -2.85 -4.55 -23.20
N ALA A 240 -3.95 -5.31 -23.13
CA ALA A 240 -4.50 -5.79 -21.85
C ALA A 240 -3.48 -6.61 -21.06
N VAL A 241 -2.83 -7.59 -21.71
CA VAL A 241 -1.80 -8.42 -21.07
C VAL A 241 -0.60 -7.60 -20.61
N GLU A 242 -0.15 -6.63 -21.39
CA GLU A 242 0.94 -5.74 -20.98
C GLU A 242 0.62 -4.99 -19.66
N TRP A 243 -0.63 -4.56 -19.48
CA TRP A 243 -1.07 -3.94 -18.23
C TRP A 243 -1.23 -4.95 -17.09
N TYR A 244 -1.78 -6.13 -17.36
CA TYR A 244 -1.85 -7.19 -16.35
C TYR A 244 -0.45 -7.63 -15.89
N GLU A 245 0.54 -7.73 -16.78
CA GLU A 245 1.92 -8.07 -16.40
C GLU A 245 2.55 -7.03 -15.46
N LYS A 246 2.26 -5.72 -15.66
CA LYS A 246 2.65 -4.68 -14.71
C LYS A 246 1.97 -4.90 -13.35
N ALA A 247 0.68 -5.21 -13.34
CA ALA A 247 -0.06 -5.50 -12.11
C ALA A 247 0.45 -6.78 -11.41
N VAL A 248 0.90 -7.79 -12.17
CA VAL A 248 1.58 -8.99 -11.63
C VAL A 248 2.89 -8.62 -10.93
N ALA A 249 3.66 -7.68 -11.48
CA ALA A 249 4.88 -7.18 -10.83
C ALA A 249 4.58 -6.50 -9.48
N ASN A 250 3.37 -5.96 -9.32
CA ASN A 250 2.83 -5.40 -8.08
C ASN A 250 2.03 -6.43 -7.25
N GLU A 251 2.24 -7.71 -7.49
CA GLU A 251 1.66 -8.84 -6.74
C GLU A 251 0.12 -8.85 -6.70
N ILE A 252 -0.57 -8.38 -7.76
CA ILE A 252 -2.03 -8.42 -7.87
C ILE A 252 -2.49 -9.82 -8.31
N PRO A 253 -3.14 -10.62 -7.45
CA PRO A 253 -3.48 -12.01 -7.77
C PRO A 253 -4.45 -12.15 -8.93
N MET A 254 -5.42 -11.24 -9.04
CA MET A 254 -6.38 -11.22 -10.16
C MET A 254 -5.67 -11.03 -11.51
N ALA A 255 -4.61 -10.23 -11.56
CA ALA A 255 -3.82 -10.04 -12.77
C ALA A 255 -3.07 -11.33 -13.15
N MET A 256 -2.58 -12.08 -12.16
CA MET A 256 -1.95 -13.38 -12.42
C MET A 256 -2.91 -14.35 -13.08
N LEU A 257 -4.18 -14.39 -12.63
CA LEU A 257 -5.23 -15.19 -13.29
C LEU A 257 -5.45 -14.74 -14.73
N ARG A 258 -5.65 -13.43 -14.96
CA ARG A 258 -5.91 -12.89 -16.30
C ARG A 258 -4.78 -13.20 -17.29
N VAL A 259 -3.53 -13.09 -16.84
CA VAL A 259 -2.37 -13.46 -17.68
C VAL A 259 -2.35 -14.99 -17.92
N GLY A 260 -2.65 -15.79 -16.89
CA GLY A 260 -2.79 -17.25 -17.04
C GLY A 260 -3.87 -17.63 -18.05
N GLU A 261 -5.05 -17.02 -17.96
CA GLU A 261 -6.17 -17.19 -18.88
C GLU A 261 -5.80 -16.78 -20.31
N TYR A 262 -5.12 -15.67 -20.48
CA TYR A 262 -4.65 -15.21 -21.79
C TYR A 262 -3.78 -16.27 -22.48
N TYR A 263 -2.77 -16.80 -21.79
CA TYR A 263 -1.91 -17.83 -22.35
C TYR A 263 -2.61 -19.21 -22.50
N LEU A 264 -3.64 -19.48 -21.69
CA LEU A 264 -4.43 -20.69 -21.78
C LEU A 264 -5.33 -20.73 -23.02
N TYR A 265 -6.05 -19.62 -23.29
CA TYR A 265 -7.06 -19.59 -24.35
C TYR A 265 -6.51 -19.14 -25.71
N ASP A 266 -5.20 -18.90 -25.82
CA ASP A 266 -4.49 -18.65 -27.06
C ASP A 266 -5.11 -17.54 -27.93
N TYR A 267 -5.41 -16.40 -27.31
CA TYR A 267 -6.00 -15.25 -28.00
C TYR A 267 -5.16 -14.73 -29.19
N ASP A 268 -3.84 -15.05 -29.24
CA ASP A 268 -2.90 -14.67 -30.30
C ASP A 268 -2.17 -15.88 -30.93
N SER A 269 -2.70 -17.10 -30.83
CA SER A 269 -2.13 -18.35 -31.40
C SER A 269 -0.78 -18.77 -30.81
N LEU A 270 -0.49 -18.45 -29.55
CA LEU A 270 0.82 -18.72 -28.96
C LEU A 270 0.93 -20.05 -28.21
N ASN A 271 -0.17 -20.75 -27.92
CA ASN A 271 -0.23 -22.03 -27.14
C ASN A 271 0.91 -22.17 -26.11
N GLU A 272 0.99 -21.23 -25.14
CA GLU A 272 2.03 -21.18 -24.16
C GLU A 272 1.58 -21.80 -22.82
N SER A 273 1.17 -23.08 -22.87
CA SER A 273 0.64 -23.83 -21.72
C SER A 273 1.55 -23.80 -20.49
N GLU A 274 2.87 -23.82 -20.68
CA GLU A 274 3.84 -23.71 -19.58
C GLU A 274 3.79 -22.35 -18.89
N LYS A 275 3.57 -21.27 -19.66
CA LYS A 275 3.39 -19.93 -19.08
C LYS A 275 2.07 -19.81 -18.35
N ALA A 276 0.97 -20.33 -18.93
CA ALA A 276 -0.32 -20.37 -18.26
C ALA A 276 -0.20 -21.07 -16.90
N PHE A 277 0.40 -22.26 -16.87
CA PHE A 277 0.65 -23.00 -15.64
C PHE A 277 1.49 -22.17 -14.63
N ALA A 278 2.55 -21.50 -15.08
CA ALA A 278 3.40 -20.70 -14.21
C ALA A 278 2.63 -19.53 -13.54
N TYR A 279 1.76 -18.84 -14.28
CA TYR A 279 0.94 -17.76 -13.73
C TYR A 279 -0.16 -18.28 -12.80
N PHE A 280 -0.86 -19.37 -13.14
CA PHE A 280 -1.83 -19.97 -12.23
C PHE A 280 -1.17 -20.50 -10.95
N LYS A 281 0.06 -21.00 -11.03
CA LYS A 281 0.83 -21.40 -9.84
C LYS A 281 1.14 -20.23 -8.93
N LYS A 282 1.51 -19.07 -9.48
CA LYS A 282 1.69 -17.83 -8.70
C LYS A 282 0.38 -17.38 -8.08
N ALA A 283 -0.72 -17.40 -8.84
CA ALA A 283 -2.03 -17.00 -8.32
C ALA A 283 -2.47 -17.90 -7.15
N ALA A 284 -2.19 -19.20 -7.22
CA ALA A 284 -2.54 -20.17 -6.19
C ALA A 284 -1.76 -20.02 -4.87
N GLU A 285 -0.70 -19.20 -4.80
CA GLU A 285 -0.06 -18.79 -3.56
C GLU A 285 -1.05 -17.95 -2.69
N TYR A 286 -2.07 -17.37 -3.32
CA TYR A 286 -3.22 -16.76 -2.69
C TYR A 286 -4.40 -17.75 -2.80
N GLU A 287 -4.64 -18.54 -1.79
CA GLU A 287 -5.53 -19.73 -1.75
C GLU A 287 -6.87 -19.58 -2.49
N TRP A 288 -7.50 -18.40 -2.41
CA TRP A 288 -8.73 -18.06 -3.15
C TRP A 288 -8.60 -18.24 -4.68
N TYR A 289 -7.40 -18.06 -5.24
CA TYR A 289 -7.14 -18.06 -6.68
C TYR A 289 -6.54 -19.38 -7.18
N SER A 290 -6.78 -20.49 -6.49
CA SER A 290 -6.18 -21.80 -6.80
C SER A 290 -6.91 -22.58 -7.91
N GLU A 291 -8.12 -22.17 -8.32
CA GLU A 291 -8.93 -22.87 -9.34
C GLU A 291 -8.20 -23.07 -10.67
N GLY A 292 -7.56 -22.02 -11.20
CA GLY A 292 -6.80 -22.12 -12.46
C GLY A 292 -5.70 -23.16 -12.44
N LEU A 293 -5.06 -23.37 -11.30
CA LEU A 293 -4.06 -24.43 -11.14
C LEU A 293 -4.72 -25.82 -11.08
N GLY A 294 -5.92 -25.93 -10.50
CA GLY A 294 -6.74 -27.14 -10.56
C GLY A 294 -7.05 -27.54 -12.00
N ILE A 295 -7.48 -26.60 -12.84
CA ILE A 295 -7.73 -26.81 -14.28
C ILE A 295 -6.46 -27.29 -15.00
N CYS A 296 -5.30 -26.71 -14.68
CA CYS A 296 -4.04 -27.13 -15.29
C CYS A 296 -3.71 -28.61 -15.02
N TYR A 297 -3.88 -29.08 -13.78
CA TYR A 297 -3.66 -30.47 -13.41
C TYR A 297 -4.72 -31.42 -13.97
N GLU A 298 -5.98 -30.98 -14.08
CA GLU A 298 -7.05 -31.79 -14.67
C GLU A 298 -6.85 -32.02 -16.16
N MET A 299 -6.44 -30.97 -16.89
CA MET A 299 -6.36 -30.96 -18.36
C MET A 299 -4.94 -31.20 -18.91
N GLY A 300 -3.92 -31.34 -18.04
CA GLY A 300 -2.53 -31.48 -18.47
C GLY A 300 -1.95 -30.21 -19.12
N ILE A 301 -2.36 -29.02 -18.67
CA ILE A 301 -1.94 -27.73 -19.25
C ILE A 301 -0.61 -27.29 -18.63
N GLY A 302 0.48 -27.42 -19.40
CA GLY A 302 1.83 -27.08 -18.94
C GLY A 302 2.39 -27.99 -17.84
N VAL A 303 1.69 -29.07 -17.51
CA VAL A 303 2.04 -30.06 -16.48
C VAL A 303 1.40 -31.42 -16.87
N GLU A 304 1.90 -32.52 -16.33
CA GLU A 304 1.24 -33.83 -16.48
C GLU A 304 -0.12 -33.86 -15.76
N GLU A 305 -1.13 -34.50 -16.37
CA GLU A 305 -2.44 -34.70 -15.76
C GLU A 305 -2.31 -35.36 -14.39
N ASN A 306 -3.01 -34.81 -13.38
CA ASN A 306 -3.00 -35.32 -12.03
C ASN A 306 -4.31 -34.99 -11.30
N GLU A 307 -5.26 -35.92 -11.33
CA GLU A 307 -6.58 -35.78 -10.70
C GLU A 307 -6.49 -35.50 -9.18
N THR A 308 -5.48 -36.02 -8.49
CA THR A 308 -5.31 -35.82 -7.06
C THR A 308 -4.89 -34.33 -6.74
N GLU A 309 -3.95 -33.79 -7.51
CA GLU A 309 -3.58 -32.39 -7.37
C GLU A 309 -4.72 -31.47 -7.85
N ALA A 310 -5.40 -31.79 -8.93
CA ALA A 310 -6.57 -31.04 -9.39
C ALA A 310 -7.63 -30.95 -8.28
N PHE A 311 -8.02 -32.09 -7.71
CA PHE A 311 -8.99 -32.14 -6.61
C PHE A 311 -8.55 -31.29 -5.39
N LYS A 312 -7.26 -31.34 -5.02
CA LYS A 312 -6.70 -30.55 -3.93
C LYS A 312 -6.88 -29.04 -4.17
N TYR A 313 -6.55 -28.55 -5.38
CA TYR A 313 -6.65 -27.11 -5.68
C TYR A 313 -8.08 -26.64 -5.85
N TYR A 314 -8.99 -27.46 -6.38
CA TYR A 314 -10.42 -27.18 -6.39
C TYR A 314 -11.01 -27.13 -4.98
N THR A 315 -10.61 -28.05 -4.11
CA THR A 315 -11.04 -28.04 -2.70
C THR A 315 -10.55 -26.77 -2.00
N LEU A 316 -9.29 -26.40 -2.21
CA LEU A 316 -8.71 -25.17 -1.65
C LEU A 316 -9.47 -23.93 -2.11
N ALA A 317 -9.80 -23.83 -3.39
CA ALA A 317 -10.60 -22.72 -3.93
C ALA A 317 -12.01 -22.67 -3.33
N ALA A 318 -12.67 -23.82 -3.25
CA ALA A 318 -14.02 -23.95 -2.68
C ALA A 318 -14.07 -23.60 -1.19
N ASP A 319 -13.11 -24.10 -0.40
CA ASP A 319 -13.00 -23.82 1.05
C ASP A 319 -12.79 -22.33 1.34
N ASN A 320 -12.13 -21.62 0.43
CA ASN A 320 -11.94 -20.17 0.51
C ASN A 320 -13.08 -19.36 -0.13
N GLY A 321 -14.17 -20.01 -0.55
CA GLY A 321 -15.41 -19.35 -1.00
C GLY A 321 -15.47 -19.03 -2.50
N ASN A 322 -14.56 -19.58 -3.32
CA ASN A 322 -14.69 -19.52 -4.77
C ASN A 322 -15.83 -20.45 -5.19
N THR A 323 -16.99 -19.86 -5.56
CA THR A 323 -18.21 -20.61 -5.88
C THR A 323 -18.13 -21.35 -7.21
N THR A 324 -17.24 -20.97 -8.13
CA THR A 324 -17.05 -21.61 -9.43
C THR A 324 -16.51 -23.03 -9.27
N SER A 325 -15.65 -23.25 -8.27
CA SER A 325 -15.06 -24.55 -7.96
C SER A 325 -16.04 -25.55 -7.28
N MET A 326 -17.29 -25.16 -7.03
CA MET A 326 -18.31 -26.02 -6.40
C MET A 326 -19.11 -26.84 -7.42
N TYR A 327 -18.92 -26.64 -8.71
CA TYR A 327 -19.57 -27.34 -9.81
C TYR A 327 -18.58 -28.15 -10.65
#